data_6a6e17dea68b3f94d9833b2b6adca4ff
#
_entry.id   6a6e17dea68b3f94d9833b2b6adca4ff
#
_cell.length_a   1.000
_cell.length_b   1.000
_cell.length_c   1.000
_cell.angle_alpha   90.00
_cell.angle_beta   90.00
_cell.angle_gamma   90.00
#
_symmetry.space_group_name_H-M   'P 1'
#
loop_
_entity.id
_entity.type
_entity.pdbx_description
1 polymer ?
#
loop_
_entity_poly.entity_id
_entity_poly.type
_entity_poly.pdbx_seq_one_letter_code
_entity_poly.pdbx_strand_id
1 'polypeptide(L)'
;IGNRWQASEGPEIIYNPNTGYYYLFMAYDALDVPYNTRVCRSQSILGPYLGIDGTDLTRFGGEMLPIVTHPYKFSNGWVGIAHCAIFDDGNGNWYYASQGRLPKDIPGINASNAVMMGHVRSIKWTSTGWPVVMPERYGAVPQLPITEDELTGSWEHIDLSYSYGKQKTSNTMTLSADHKVTDGSWKGATWNYDADN
;
A
#
# COMPACT_ATOMS: atom_id res chain seq x y z
N ILE A 1 7.00 9.13 16.54
CA ILE A 1 7.24 9.40 15.13
C ILE A 1 8.72 9.74 14.94
N GLY A 2 9.61 8.73 14.93
CA GLY A 2 11.03 8.88 14.64
C GLY A 2 11.77 10.07 15.27
N ASN A 3 13.07 10.00 15.32
CA ASN A 3 13.93 11.04 15.85
C ASN A 3 14.56 11.94 14.75
N ARG A 4 14.13 11.77 13.51
CA ARG A 4 14.49 12.61 12.36
C ARG A 4 13.28 13.39 11.88
N TRP A 5 13.52 14.44 11.13
CA TRP A 5 12.44 15.22 10.56
C TRP A 5 11.63 14.36 9.59
N GLN A 6 10.42 14.07 9.96
CA GLN A 6 9.41 13.42 9.14
C GLN A 6 8.13 14.22 9.29
N ALA A 7 7.60 14.70 8.19
CA ALA A 7 6.26 15.23 8.19
C ALA A 7 5.27 14.07 8.34
N SER A 8 4.25 14.25 9.16
CA SER A 8 3.10 13.35 9.20
C SER A 8 1.85 14.20 9.26
N GLU A 9 0.85 13.85 8.45
CA GLU A 9 -0.40 14.60 8.32
C GLU A 9 -1.55 13.72 7.84
N GLY A 10 -2.74 14.32 7.71
CA GLY A 10 -3.91 13.66 7.14
C GLY A 10 -4.29 12.37 7.86
N PRO A 11 -4.48 12.38 9.20
CA PRO A 11 -4.94 11.18 9.89
C PRO A 11 -6.36 10.83 9.47
N GLU A 12 -6.56 9.56 9.12
CA GLU A 12 -7.87 9.00 8.79
C GLU A 12 -8.08 7.76 9.65
N ILE A 13 -9.16 7.73 10.41
CA ILE A 13 -9.53 6.59 11.26
C ILE A 13 -10.82 5.99 10.74
N ILE A 14 -10.77 4.68 10.44
CA ILE A 14 -11.94 3.91 10.07
C ILE A 14 -12.10 2.70 10.99
N TYR A 15 -13.32 2.18 11.09
CA TYR A 15 -13.61 0.91 11.72
C TYR A 15 -14.01 -0.11 10.68
N ASN A 16 -13.36 -1.26 10.66
CA ASN A 16 -13.77 -2.37 9.80
C ASN A 16 -14.45 -3.46 10.65
N PRO A 17 -15.78 -3.63 10.53
CA PRO A 17 -16.53 -4.58 11.34
C PRO A 17 -16.14 -6.04 11.07
N ASN A 18 -15.64 -6.36 9.89
CA ASN A 18 -15.24 -7.71 9.53
C ASN A 18 -13.96 -8.15 10.26
N THR A 19 -13.08 -7.19 10.59
CA THR A 19 -11.85 -7.47 11.33
C THR A 19 -11.93 -7.14 12.82
N GLY A 20 -12.90 -6.30 13.21
CA GLY A 20 -13.06 -5.80 14.58
C GLY A 20 -12.02 -4.76 15.00
N TYR A 21 -11.32 -4.14 14.04
CA TYR A 21 -10.28 -3.16 14.32
C TYR A 21 -10.62 -1.77 13.82
N TYR A 22 -10.13 -0.78 14.55
CA TYR A 22 -9.93 0.58 14.08
C TYR A 22 -8.58 0.66 13.37
N TYR A 23 -8.53 1.29 12.23
CA TYR A 23 -7.32 1.52 11.44
C TYR A 23 -7.04 3.01 11.37
N LEU A 24 -5.81 3.39 11.69
CA LEU A 24 -5.31 4.75 11.52
C LEU A 24 -4.36 4.79 10.33
N PHE A 25 -4.78 5.46 9.28
CA PHE A 25 -3.96 5.78 8.13
C PHE A 25 -3.39 7.18 8.30
N MET A 26 -2.14 7.37 7.95
CA MET A 26 -1.49 8.67 8.00
C MET A 26 -0.56 8.85 6.81
N ALA A 27 -0.48 10.07 6.30
CA ALA A 27 0.51 10.45 5.30
C ALA A 27 1.84 10.78 5.98
N TYR A 28 2.93 10.40 5.33
CA TYR A 28 4.30 10.59 5.81
C TYR A 28 5.20 11.15 4.73
N ASP A 29 6.29 11.80 5.19
CA ASP A 29 7.38 12.36 4.41
C ASP A 29 7.01 13.61 3.60
N ALA A 30 7.90 14.06 2.72
CA ALA A 30 7.68 15.26 1.91
C ALA A 30 6.76 14.99 0.73
N LEU A 31 6.07 16.02 0.28
CA LEU A 31 5.04 15.97 -0.77
C LEU A 31 5.52 15.50 -2.14
N ASP A 32 6.79 15.26 -2.34
CA ASP A 32 7.34 14.78 -3.60
C ASP A 32 7.43 13.25 -3.66
N VAL A 33 8.49 12.71 -4.17
CA VAL A 33 8.66 11.27 -4.40
C VAL A 33 8.38 10.38 -3.17
N PRO A 34 8.87 10.71 -1.96
CA PRO A 34 8.72 9.81 -0.81
C PRO A 34 7.36 9.86 -0.13
N TYR A 35 6.44 10.74 -0.53
CA TYR A 35 5.13 10.87 0.11
C TYR A 35 4.36 9.56 0.05
N ASN A 36 4.01 9.02 1.21
CA ASN A 36 3.44 7.68 1.34
C ASN A 36 2.39 7.64 2.45
N THR A 37 1.55 6.62 2.42
CA THR A 37 0.58 6.34 3.48
C THR A 37 0.99 5.08 4.23
N ARG A 38 0.92 5.15 5.56
CA ARG A 38 1.17 4.03 6.45
C ARG A 38 -0.05 3.78 7.31
N VAL A 39 -0.15 2.56 7.84
CA VAL A 39 -1.29 2.12 8.61
C VAL A 39 -0.86 1.45 9.91
N CYS A 40 -1.64 1.66 10.96
CA CYS A 40 -1.62 0.90 12.19
C CYS A 40 -3.06 0.63 12.63
N ARG A 41 -3.26 -0.29 13.57
CA ARG A 41 -4.60 -0.68 14.00
C ARG A 41 -4.72 -0.86 15.52
N SER A 42 -5.94 -0.76 16.03
CA SER A 42 -6.28 -0.96 17.43
C SER A 42 -7.66 -1.57 17.56
N GLN A 43 -7.90 -2.33 18.63
CA GLN A 43 -9.25 -2.77 19.01
C GLN A 43 -10.07 -1.67 19.72
N SER A 44 -9.43 -0.57 20.09
CA SER A 44 -10.06 0.59 20.70
C SER A 44 -9.78 1.85 19.90
N ILE A 45 -10.79 2.71 19.70
CA ILE A 45 -10.61 3.99 19.01
C ILE A 45 -9.58 4.90 19.72
N LEU A 46 -9.40 4.71 21.01
CA LEU A 46 -8.43 5.47 21.82
C LEU A 46 -7.01 4.87 21.76
N GLY A 47 -6.83 3.76 21.06
CA GLY A 47 -5.55 3.05 20.98
C GLY A 47 -5.34 2.02 22.12
N PRO A 48 -4.12 1.49 22.29
CA PRO A 48 -2.93 1.83 21.49
C PRO A 48 -3.03 1.35 20.03
N TYR A 49 -2.53 2.13 19.10
CA TYR A 49 -2.43 1.76 17.70
C TYR A 49 -1.09 1.07 17.43
N LEU A 50 -1.15 -0.15 16.93
CA LEU A 50 0.01 -1.00 16.71
C LEU A 50 0.25 -1.21 15.21
N GLY A 51 1.52 -1.23 14.81
CA GLY A 51 1.96 -1.67 13.50
C GLY A 51 1.84 -3.18 13.33
N ILE A 52 2.11 -3.67 12.12
CA ILE A 52 2.04 -5.10 11.79
C ILE A 52 3.03 -5.94 12.60
N ASP A 53 4.13 -5.36 13.02
CA ASP A 53 5.17 -5.95 13.87
C ASP A 53 4.88 -5.79 15.39
N GLY A 54 3.73 -5.20 15.75
CA GLY A 54 3.36 -4.90 17.13
C GLY A 54 3.98 -3.61 17.70
N THR A 55 4.70 -2.85 16.91
CA THR A 55 5.26 -1.55 17.36
C THR A 55 4.14 -0.56 17.66
N ASP A 56 4.16 -0.01 18.87
CA ASP A 56 3.22 1.03 19.30
C ASP A 56 3.56 2.37 18.60
N LEU A 57 2.58 2.96 17.92
CA LEU A 57 2.73 4.23 17.19
C LEU A 57 3.23 5.38 18.07
N THR A 58 2.97 5.35 19.37
CA THR A 58 3.39 6.41 20.31
C THR A 58 4.88 6.33 20.65
N ARG A 59 5.56 5.25 20.28
CA ARG A 59 6.98 5.05 20.50
C ARG A 59 7.82 5.56 19.31
N PHE A 60 9.09 5.82 19.55
CA PHE A 60 10.05 6.06 18.48
C PHE A 60 10.18 4.83 17.58
N GLY A 61 10.26 5.04 16.29
CA GLY A 61 10.36 3.95 15.31
C GLY A 61 9.10 3.76 14.46
N GLY A 62 8.23 4.75 14.40
CA GLY A 62 7.04 4.72 13.55
C GLY A 62 7.32 4.55 12.05
N GLU A 63 8.56 4.65 11.62
CA GLU A 63 9.00 4.28 10.27
C GLU A 63 8.86 2.79 9.96
N MET A 64 8.65 1.95 10.95
CA MET A 64 8.45 0.51 10.78
C MET A 64 7.00 0.16 10.39
N LEU A 65 6.09 1.12 10.38
CA LEU A 65 4.71 0.87 9.95
C LEU A 65 4.68 0.49 8.46
N PRO A 66 3.84 -0.47 8.07
CA PRO A 66 3.73 -0.87 6.67
C PRO A 66 3.23 0.28 5.81
N ILE A 67 3.87 0.47 4.68
CA ILE A 67 3.43 1.40 3.65
C ILE A 67 2.29 0.74 2.90
N VAL A 68 1.16 1.43 2.77
CA VAL A 68 0.01 0.91 2.03
C VAL A 68 -0.10 1.47 0.62
N THR A 69 0.64 2.53 0.31
CA THR A 69 0.69 3.08 -1.05
C THR A 69 2.11 3.29 -1.50
N HIS A 70 2.36 2.87 -2.72
CA HIS A 70 3.62 3.10 -3.40
C HIS A 70 3.39 3.43 -4.86
N PRO A 71 4.19 4.32 -5.45
CA PRO A 71 4.27 4.38 -6.89
C PRO A 71 4.79 3.04 -7.38
N TYR A 72 4.02 2.44 -8.22
CA TYR A 72 4.29 1.15 -8.77
C TYR A 72 4.73 1.27 -10.23
N LYS A 73 5.42 0.29 -10.76
CA LYS A 73 6.12 0.23 -12.04
C LYS A 73 7.40 1.07 -12.12
N PHE A 74 8.48 0.37 -11.85
CA PHE A 74 9.85 0.79 -12.09
C PHE A 74 10.06 2.28 -11.78
N SER A 75 10.19 3.21 -12.31
CA SER A 75 10.40 4.61 -11.90
C SER A 75 9.37 5.60 -12.47
N ASN A 76 8.44 5.14 -13.31
CA ASN A 76 7.56 6.02 -14.07
C ASN A 76 6.09 5.99 -13.61
N GLY A 77 5.82 5.44 -12.43
CA GLY A 77 4.48 5.45 -11.84
C GLY A 77 4.12 6.79 -11.21
N TRP A 78 2.86 6.95 -10.86
CA TRP A 78 2.39 8.07 -10.07
C TRP A 78 3.13 8.15 -8.75
N VAL A 79 3.56 9.34 -8.35
CA VAL A 79 4.25 9.59 -7.08
C VAL A 79 3.37 10.38 -6.11
N GLY A 80 3.74 10.39 -4.84
CA GLY A 80 3.05 11.18 -3.83
C GLY A 80 1.60 10.73 -3.57
N ILE A 81 1.34 9.42 -3.63
CA ILE A 81 0.02 8.84 -3.40
C ILE A 81 -0.22 8.73 -1.92
N ALA A 82 -0.74 9.78 -1.30
CA ALA A 82 -1.01 9.85 0.12
C ALA A 82 -2.09 10.89 0.44
N HIS A 83 -2.27 11.21 1.72
CA HIS A 83 -3.31 12.09 2.23
C HIS A 83 -4.69 11.57 1.84
N CYS A 84 -5.02 10.41 2.38
CA CYS A 84 -6.15 9.60 1.94
C CYS A 84 -7.44 9.90 2.69
N ALA A 85 -8.54 9.51 2.04
CA ALA A 85 -9.80 9.18 2.68
C ALA A 85 -10.12 7.70 2.40
N ILE A 86 -10.60 6.99 3.40
CA ILE A 86 -10.95 5.57 3.30
C ILE A 86 -12.46 5.44 3.47
N PHE A 87 -13.11 4.72 2.58
CA PHE A 87 -14.55 4.51 2.67
C PHE A 87 -14.95 3.13 2.12
N ASP A 88 -16.09 2.65 2.57
CA ASP A 88 -16.77 1.48 2.01
C ASP A 88 -18.04 1.90 1.26
N ASP A 89 -18.51 1.05 0.36
CA ASP A 89 -19.72 1.28 -0.44
C ASP A 89 -20.98 0.65 0.19
N GLY A 90 -20.89 0.15 1.41
CA GLY A 90 -21.98 -0.56 2.08
C GLY A 90 -22.22 -1.98 1.59
N ASN A 91 -21.49 -2.44 0.56
CA ASN A 91 -21.57 -3.79 -0.01
C ASN A 91 -20.33 -4.64 0.28
N GLY A 92 -19.47 -4.17 1.18
CA GLY A 92 -18.22 -4.85 1.56
C GLY A 92 -17.00 -4.46 0.73
N ASN A 93 -17.15 -3.59 -0.27
CA ASN A 93 -16.00 -3.08 -1.01
C ASN A 93 -15.44 -1.84 -0.33
N TRP A 94 -14.13 -1.81 -0.23
CA TRP A 94 -13.38 -0.72 0.40
C TRP A 94 -12.52 0.03 -0.60
N TYR A 95 -12.42 1.33 -0.42
CA TYR A 95 -11.74 2.22 -1.34
C TYR A 95 -10.80 3.17 -0.62
N TYR A 96 -9.71 3.45 -1.31
CA TYR A 96 -8.69 4.42 -0.95
C TYR A 96 -8.75 5.58 -1.94
N ALA A 97 -9.18 6.74 -1.50
CA ALA A 97 -9.14 7.98 -2.28
C ALA A 97 -7.94 8.82 -1.84
N SER A 98 -7.18 9.33 -2.76
CA SER A 98 -6.00 10.16 -2.48
C SER A 98 -5.67 11.09 -3.61
N GLN A 99 -4.71 11.97 -3.37
CA GLN A 99 -4.00 12.65 -4.44
C GLN A 99 -2.94 11.74 -5.08
N GLY A 100 -2.50 12.12 -6.27
CA GLY A 100 -1.34 11.55 -6.95
C GLY A 100 -0.73 12.59 -7.88
N ARG A 101 0.57 12.48 -8.14
CA ARG A 101 1.32 13.38 -9.02
C ARG A 101 2.03 12.59 -10.09
N LEU A 102 2.21 13.23 -11.24
CA LEU A 102 3.07 12.71 -12.30
C LEU A 102 4.54 12.76 -11.84
N PRO A 103 5.33 11.73 -12.19
CA PRO A 103 6.77 11.76 -11.95
C PRO A 103 7.42 12.97 -12.64
N LYS A 104 8.45 13.53 -12.01
CA LYS A 104 9.16 14.73 -12.53
C LYS A 104 9.90 14.47 -13.85
N ASP A 105 10.23 13.22 -14.12
CA ASP A 105 11.13 12.85 -15.23
C ASP A 105 10.39 12.40 -16.50
N ILE A 106 9.10 12.72 -16.63
CA ILE A 106 8.36 12.41 -17.86
C ILE A 106 8.66 13.50 -18.91
N PRO A 107 9.28 13.14 -20.06
CA PRO A 107 9.58 14.09 -21.10
C PRO A 107 8.32 14.81 -21.61
N GLY A 108 8.39 16.11 -21.75
CA GLY A 108 7.29 16.95 -22.24
C GLY A 108 6.22 17.29 -21.21
N ILE A 109 6.34 16.81 -19.97
CA ILE A 109 5.44 17.16 -18.87
C ILE A 109 6.18 18.01 -17.85
N ASN A 110 5.66 19.20 -17.63
CA ASN A 110 6.14 20.07 -16.55
C ASN A 110 5.45 19.66 -15.23
N ALA A 111 5.96 18.61 -14.60
CA ALA A 111 5.42 18.11 -13.36
C ALA A 111 5.65 19.10 -12.22
N SER A 112 4.59 19.43 -11.50
CA SER A 112 4.60 20.36 -10.38
C SER A 112 3.90 19.76 -9.16
N ASN A 113 4.40 20.06 -7.98
CA ASN A 113 3.71 19.71 -6.73
C ASN A 113 2.35 20.44 -6.58
N ALA A 114 2.12 21.49 -7.36
CA ALA A 114 0.83 22.19 -7.41
C ALA A 114 -0.22 21.45 -8.26
N VAL A 115 0.19 20.51 -9.11
CA VAL A 115 -0.73 19.74 -9.96
C VAL A 115 -0.91 18.35 -9.34
N MET A 116 -2.04 18.18 -8.68
CA MET A 116 -2.43 16.92 -8.04
C MET A 116 -3.70 16.42 -8.68
N MET A 117 -3.76 15.13 -8.93
CA MET A 117 -4.93 14.46 -9.49
C MET A 117 -5.55 13.55 -8.45
N GLY A 118 -6.88 13.54 -8.38
CA GLY A 118 -7.62 12.61 -7.54
C GLY A 118 -7.50 11.18 -8.05
N HIS A 119 -7.18 10.26 -7.17
CA HIS A 119 -7.09 8.83 -7.44
C HIS A 119 -8.01 8.07 -6.50
N VAL A 120 -8.70 7.08 -7.03
CA VAL A 120 -9.42 6.07 -6.24
C VAL A 120 -8.81 4.72 -6.56
N ARG A 121 -8.59 3.91 -5.53
CA ARG A 121 -8.10 2.53 -5.63
C ARG A 121 -8.93 1.62 -4.74
N SER A 122 -9.08 0.36 -5.13
CA SER A 122 -9.67 -0.63 -4.26
C SER A 122 -8.73 -0.99 -3.12
N ILE A 123 -9.31 -1.32 -1.97
CA ILE A 123 -8.61 -1.94 -0.85
C ILE A 123 -9.03 -3.40 -0.79
N LYS A 124 -8.05 -4.30 -0.70
CA LYS A 124 -8.25 -5.70 -0.33
C LYS A 124 -7.74 -5.91 1.09
N TRP A 125 -8.33 -6.85 1.81
CA TRP A 125 -7.94 -7.19 3.16
C TRP A 125 -7.26 -8.55 3.18
N THR A 126 -6.10 -8.64 3.79
CA THR A 126 -5.43 -9.94 4.00
C THR A 126 -6.22 -10.80 4.97
N SER A 127 -5.97 -12.11 5.00
CA SER A 127 -6.55 -13.03 5.99
C SER A 127 -6.24 -12.65 7.43
N THR A 128 -5.17 -11.91 7.67
CA THR A 128 -4.81 -11.37 8.98
C THR A 128 -5.40 -9.97 9.27
N GLY A 129 -6.25 -9.47 8.35
CA GLY A 129 -6.98 -8.22 8.50
C GLY A 129 -6.12 -6.96 8.28
N TRP A 130 -5.09 -7.02 7.45
CA TRP A 130 -4.35 -5.82 7.03
C TRP A 130 -4.81 -5.34 5.66
N PRO A 131 -4.94 -4.00 5.47
CA PRO A 131 -5.35 -3.46 4.18
C PRO A 131 -4.20 -3.52 3.16
N VAL A 132 -4.56 -3.84 1.92
CA VAL A 132 -3.70 -3.74 0.74
C VAL A 132 -4.38 -2.82 -0.26
N VAL A 133 -3.78 -1.67 -0.53
CA VAL A 133 -4.27 -0.75 -1.55
C VAL A 133 -3.79 -1.26 -2.90
N MET A 134 -4.73 -1.50 -3.80
CA MET A 134 -4.41 -2.00 -5.13
C MET A 134 -3.60 -0.95 -5.91
N PRO A 135 -2.62 -1.38 -6.70
CA PRO A 135 -1.74 -0.46 -7.44
C PRO A 135 -2.47 0.29 -8.56
N GLU A 136 -3.50 -0.30 -9.14
CA GLU A 136 -4.27 0.29 -10.22
C GLU A 136 -5.31 1.29 -9.70
N ARG A 137 -5.58 2.32 -10.49
CA ARG A 137 -6.74 3.17 -10.26
C ARG A 137 -8.03 2.38 -10.48
N TYR A 138 -9.00 2.61 -9.62
CA TYR A 138 -10.32 1.98 -9.76
C TYR A 138 -11.00 2.42 -11.07
N GLY A 139 -11.34 1.45 -11.91
CA GLY A 139 -11.96 1.67 -13.20
C GLY A 139 -13.37 1.08 -13.32
N ALA A 140 -13.96 0.63 -12.22
CA ALA A 140 -15.25 -0.07 -12.19
C ALA A 140 -15.32 -1.32 -13.11
N VAL A 141 -14.16 -1.91 -13.39
CA VAL A 141 -14.08 -3.15 -14.17
C VAL A 141 -14.21 -4.33 -13.20
N PRO A 142 -15.16 -5.25 -13.42
CA PRO A 142 -15.26 -6.44 -12.59
C PRO A 142 -13.95 -7.23 -12.60
N GLN A 143 -13.46 -7.56 -11.42
CA GLN A 143 -12.31 -8.44 -11.27
C GLN A 143 -12.83 -9.87 -11.16
N LEU A 144 -12.36 -10.74 -12.03
CA LEU A 144 -12.63 -12.17 -11.92
C LEU A 144 -11.65 -12.78 -10.92
N PRO A 145 -12.07 -13.83 -10.17
CA PRO A 145 -11.14 -14.60 -9.35
C PRO A 145 -10.00 -15.14 -10.21
N ILE A 146 -8.78 -15.01 -9.73
CA ILE A 146 -7.62 -15.62 -10.36
C ILE A 146 -7.60 -17.10 -9.96
N THR A 147 -7.40 -17.98 -10.92
CA THR A 147 -7.22 -19.42 -10.66
C THR A 147 -5.78 -19.74 -10.29
N GLU A 148 -5.56 -20.90 -9.67
CA GLU A 148 -4.21 -21.33 -9.28
C GLU A 148 -3.26 -21.42 -10.49
N ASP A 149 -3.74 -21.91 -11.62
CA ASP A 149 -2.94 -22.02 -12.85
C ASP A 149 -2.51 -20.65 -13.39
N GLU A 150 -3.37 -19.64 -13.22
CA GLU A 150 -3.08 -18.27 -13.65
C GLU A 150 -2.01 -17.58 -12.77
N LEU A 151 -1.72 -18.10 -11.58
CA LEU A 151 -0.65 -17.59 -10.73
C LEU A 151 0.73 -18.01 -11.23
N THR A 152 0.83 -19.04 -12.05
CA THR A 152 2.13 -19.46 -12.59
C THR A 152 2.65 -18.45 -13.62
N GLY A 153 3.93 -18.08 -13.50
CA GLY A 153 4.55 -17.12 -14.40
C GLY A 153 5.33 -16.03 -13.68
N SER A 154 5.60 -14.97 -14.42
CA SER A 154 6.37 -13.83 -13.91
C SER A 154 5.46 -12.71 -13.41
N TRP A 155 5.74 -12.24 -12.21
CA TRP A 155 5.00 -11.21 -11.50
C TRP A 155 5.90 -10.04 -11.17
N GLU A 156 5.33 -8.85 -11.06
CA GLU A 156 5.97 -7.71 -10.41
C GLU A 156 5.80 -7.82 -8.89
N HIS A 157 6.90 -7.85 -8.16
CA HIS A 157 6.93 -7.84 -6.70
C HIS A 157 7.45 -6.51 -6.19
N ILE A 158 6.73 -5.89 -5.26
CA ILE A 158 7.13 -4.66 -4.58
C ILE A 158 7.25 -4.93 -3.10
N ASP A 159 8.44 -4.71 -2.55
CA ASP A 159 8.65 -4.67 -1.10
C ASP A 159 8.22 -3.31 -0.56
N LEU A 160 7.15 -3.27 0.23
CA LEU A 160 6.60 -2.07 0.85
C LEU A 160 7.32 -1.67 2.15
N SER A 161 8.50 -2.23 2.43
CA SER A 161 9.33 -1.78 3.54
C SER A 161 9.78 -0.33 3.34
N TYR A 162 9.88 0.40 4.44
CA TYR A 162 10.26 1.80 4.40
C TYR A 162 11.73 2.02 4.03
N SER A 163 11.96 2.99 3.15
CA SER A 163 13.29 3.54 2.86
C SER A 163 13.18 5.05 2.69
N TYR A 164 13.77 5.81 3.59
CA TYR A 164 13.67 7.28 3.57
C TYR A 164 14.19 7.88 2.25
N GLY A 165 13.41 8.78 1.69
CA GLY A 165 13.77 9.53 0.50
C GLY A 165 13.90 8.71 -0.77
N LYS A 166 13.49 7.44 -0.76
CA LYS A 166 13.58 6.54 -1.93
C LYS A 166 12.20 6.06 -2.33
N GLN A 167 11.95 6.10 -3.62
CA GLN A 167 10.87 5.38 -4.25
C GLN A 167 11.23 3.90 -4.32
N LYS A 168 10.29 3.03 -3.99
CA LYS A 168 10.46 1.59 -4.20
C LYS A 168 10.25 1.26 -5.68
N THR A 169 11.04 0.32 -6.16
CA THR A 169 10.91 -0.23 -7.52
C THR A 169 10.48 -1.68 -7.42
N SER A 170 9.70 -2.13 -8.38
CA SER A 170 9.34 -3.54 -8.49
C SER A 170 10.52 -4.38 -8.95
N ASN A 171 10.52 -5.63 -8.54
CA ASN A 171 11.41 -6.68 -9.01
C ASN A 171 10.57 -7.79 -9.65
N THR A 172 11.15 -8.51 -10.60
CA THR A 172 10.51 -9.71 -11.12
C THR A 172 10.52 -10.82 -10.07
N MET A 173 9.40 -11.51 -9.94
CA MET A 173 9.25 -12.73 -9.15
C MET A 173 8.58 -13.79 -10.02
N THR A 174 9.11 -14.99 -10.06
CA THR A 174 8.54 -16.07 -10.88
C THR A 174 8.00 -17.17 -9.99
N LEU A 175 6.73 -17.48 -10.18
CA LEU A 175 6.01 -18.58 -9.53
C LEU A 175 5.93 -19.76 -10.49
N SER A 176 6.37 -20.92 -10.06
CA SER A 176 6.35 -22.15 -10.86
C SER A 176 5.20 -23.07 -10.45
N ALA A 177 4.74 -23.92 -11.38
CA ALA A 177 3.63 -24.84 -11.15
C ALA A 177 3.90 -25.90 -10.06
N ASP A 178 5.14 -26.09 -9.65
CA ASP A 178 5.52 -26.92 -8.50
C ASP A 178 5.53 -26.13 -7.17
N HIS A 179 4.83 -25.02 -7.11
CA HIS A 179 4.64 -24.16 -5.93
C HIS A 179 5.94 -23.56 -5.37
N LYS A 180 6.91 -23.29 -6.25
CA LYS A 180 8.16 -22.64 -5.85
C LYS A 180 8.30 -21.27 -6.45
N VAL A 181 9.00 -20.41 -5.72
CA VAL A 181 9.49 -19.14 -6.23
C VAL A 181 10.87 -19.39 -6.84
N THR A 182 10.97 -19.25 -8.16
CA THR A 182 12.19 -19.62 -8.90
C THR A 182 13.09 -18.44 -9.21
N ASP A 183 12.57 -17.21 -9.06
CA ASP A 183 13.33 -15.98 -9.30
C ASP A 183 12.89 -14.86 -8.37
N GLY A 184 13.69 -13.79 -8.29
CA GLY A 184 13.43 -12.60 -7.49
C GLY A 184 13.84 -12.71 -6.01
N SER A 185 13.38 -11.75 -5.21
CA SER A 185 13.78 -11.61 -3.81
C SER A 185 13.38 -12.79 -2.92
N TRP A 186 12.38 -13.57 -3.34
CA TRP A 186 11.87 -14.73 -2.62
C TRP A 186 12.31 -16.07 -3.22
N LYS A 187 13.31 -16.07 -4.09
CA LYS A 187 13.82 -17.28 -4.72
C LYS A 187 14.13 -18.37 -3.68
N GLY A 188 13.55 -19.54 -3.90
CA GLY A 188 13.66 -20.68 -2.98
C GLY A 188 12.53 -20.81 -1.97
N ALA A 189 11.66 -19.82 -1.86
CA ALA A 189 10.43 -19.94 -1.08
C ALA A 189 9.39 -20.82 -1.80
N THR A 190 8.35 -21.19 -1.08
CA THR A 190 7.14 -21.83 -1.62
C THR A 190 5.98 -20.85 -1.58
N TRP A 191 5.03 -21.04 -2.49
CA TRP A 191 3.77 -20.31 -2.50
C TRP A 191 2.58 -21.25 -2.40
N ASN A 192 1.45 -20.75 -1.91
CA ASN A 192 0.20 -21.47 -1.84
C ASN A 192 -0.90 -20.62 -2.45
N TYR A 193 -1.88 -21.27 -3.04
CA TYR A 193 -3.10 -20.65 -3.52
C TYR A 193 -4.19 -20.78 -2.47
N ASP A 194 -4.91 -19.69 -2.24
CA ASP A 194 -6.07 -19.64 -1.37
C ASP A 194 -7.23 -19.01 -2.18
N ALA A 195 -8.20 -19.83 -2.56
CA ALA A 195 -9.31 -19.41 -3.40
C ALA A 195 -10.26 -18.40 -2.73
N ASP A 196 -10.21 -18.31 -1.41
CA ASP A 196 -11.11 -17.46 -0.61
C ASP A 196 -10.52 -16.06 -0.31
N ASN A 197 -9.26 -15.80 -0.71
CA ASN A 197 -8.55 -14.55 -0.44
C ASN A 197 -8.04 -13.83 -1.68
#